data_c25d72d46976a76889a1ab34886b832e
#
_entry.id   c25d72d46976a76889a1ab34886b832e
#
_cell.length_a   1.000
_cell.length_b   1.000
_cell.length_c   1.000
_cell.angle_alpha   90.00
_cell.angle_beta   90.00
_cell.angle_gamma   90.00
#
_symmetry.space_group_name_H-M   'P 1'
#
loop_
_entity.id
_entity.type
_entity.pdbx_description
1 polymer ?
#
loop_
_entity_poly.entity_id
_entity_poly.type
_entity_poly.pdbx_seq_one_letter_code
_entity_poly.pdbx_strand_id
1 'polypeptide(L)'
;MYIGKTPTVGNFQVCDAISVVNGQAAYTLQVGGVNVAPESANHMLVSLNGILQKPGSSFTISGSTMTFASNLATGDVIDFVQI
;
A
#
# COMPACT_ATOMS: atom_id res chain seq x y z
N MET A 1 -6.85 2.51 28.47
CA MET A 1 -6.11 3.09 28.31
C MET A 1 -5.02 2.69 27.77
N TYR A 2 -4.67 2.85 27.34
CA TYR A 2 -3.68 2.56 26.77
C TYR A 2 -2.63 3.08 27.32
N ILE A 3 -2.18 2.57 27.65
CA ILE A 3 -1.40 3.06 28.15
C ILE A 3 -0.35 3.06 27.64
N GLY A 4 -0.01 3.24 27.52
CA GLY A 4 0.77 3.28 27.08
C GLY A 4 1.58 3.56 26.45
N LYS A 5 1.85 3.44 25.89
CA LYS A 5 2.67 3.66 25.24
C LYS A 5 2.45 3.91 24.16
N THR A 6 2.49 4.29 23.72
CA THR A 6 2.39 4.52 22.73
C THR A 6 2.81 4.22 21.88
N PRO A 7 2.76 4.21 21.63
CA PRO A 7 3.07 3.98 20.84
C PRO A 7 3.51 4.00 19.87
N THR A 8 3.85 4.11 19.84
CA THR A 8 4.46 3.92 18.87
C THR A 8 3.85 3.63 17.90
N VAL A 9 3.31 3.48 18.20
CA VAL A 9 2.80 3.22 17.46
C VAL A 9 2.50 3.69 16.51
N GLY A 10 2.20 4.42 16.61
CA GLY A 10 1.84 5.04 15.62
C GLY A 10 2.42 4.83 14.39
N ASN A 11 2.58 3.89 14.10
CA ASN A 11 3.29 3.56 12.92
C ASN A 11 2.40 3.39 11.73
N PHE A 12 1.16 3.76 11.87
CA PHE A 12 0.30 3.81 10.69
C PHE A 12 0.76 4.96 9.83
N GLN A 13 1.14 4.65 8.61
CA GLN A 13 1.59 5.65 7.66
C GLN A 13 0.82 5.49 6.37
N VAL A 14 0.39 6.61 5.80
CA VAL A 14 -0.24 6.62 4.49
C VAL A 14 0.84 6.90 3.48
N CYS A 15 0.98 6.01 2.50
CA CYS A 15 1.98 6.16 1.47
C CYS A 15 1.66 7.34 0.56
N ASP A 16 2.69 7.88 -0.09
CA ASP A 16 2.52 8.92 -1.09
C ASP A 16 1.60 8.43 -2.20
N ALA A 17 0.92 9.36 -2.84
CA ALA A 17 0.05 9.04 -3.96
C ALA A 17 0.82 8.29 -5.04
N ILE A 18 0.19 7.27 -5.59
CA ILE A 18 0.79 6.44 -6.64
C ILE A 18 -0.01 6.66 -7.91
N SER A 19 0.69 7.02 -8.98
CA SER A 19 0.07 7.18 -10.30
C SER A 19 0.02 5.84 -11.01
N VAL A 20 -1.17 5.47 -11.46
CA VAL A 20 -1.37 4.22 -12.18
C VAL A 20 -0.80 4.35 -13.59
N VAL A 21 -0.10 3.30 -14.01
CA VAL A 21 0.47 3.20 -15.36
C VAL A 21 -0.24 2.05 -16.07
N ASN A 22 -0.74 2.31 -17.26
CA ASN A 22 -1.44 1.29 -18.04
C ASN A 22 -0.55 0.07 -18.28
N GLY A 23 -1.04 -1.09 -17.90
CA GLY A 23 -0.32 -2.33 -18.10
C GLY A 23 0.72 -2.65 -17.03
N GLN A 24 0.73 -1.89 -15.92
CA GLN A 24 1.70 -2.11 -14.86
C GLN A 24 1.00 -2.60 -13.59
N ALA A 25 1.57 -3.62 -12.97
CA ALA A 25 1.04 -4.18 -11.71
C ALA A 25 1.91 -3.85 -10.50
N ALA A 26 3.19 -3.58 -10.70
CA ALA A 26 4.14 -3.37 -9.59
C ALA A 26 4.41 -1.89 -9.37
N TYR A 27 4.33 -1.46 -8.11
CA TYR A 27 4.53 -0.06 -7.75
C TYR A 27 5.38 0.03 -6.49
N THR A 28 6.25 1.04 -6.44
CA THR A 28 7.11 1.27 -5.28
C THR A 28 6.36 2.11 -4.25
N LEU A 29 6.43 1.68 -2.99
CA LEU A 29 5.79 2.39 -1.89
C LEU A 29 6.75 3.40 -1.29
N GLN A 30 6.26 4.62 -1.07
CA GLN A 30 7.04 5.70 -0.50
C GLN A 30 6.22 6.51 0.49
N VAL A 31 6.91 7.07 1.48
CA VAL A 31 6.34 8.05 2.40
C VAL A 31 7.28 9.24 2.41
N GLY A 32 6.75 10.40 2.01
CA GLY A 32 7.57 11.60 1.91
C GLY A 32 8.71 11.48 0.91
N GLY A 33 8.53 10.69 -0.15
CA GLY A 33 9.55 10.49 -1.17
C GLY A 33 10.60 9.44 -0.82
N VAL A 34 10.46 8.80 0.34
CA VAL A 34 11.41 7.78 0.81
C VAL A 34 10.77 6.41 0.72
N ASN A 35 11.47 5.45 0.13
CA ASN A 35 10.96 4.09 0.02
C ASN A 35 10.71 3.50 1.39
N VAL A 36 9.58 2.80 1.52
CA VAL A 36 9.23 2.09 2.75
C VAL A 36 9.00 0.63 2.43
N ALA A 37 9.30 -0.24 3.39
CA ALA A 37 9.16 -1.68 3.23
C ALA A 37 8.25 -2.22 4.33
N PRO A 38 6.97 -2.44 4.03
CA PRO A 38 6.05 -3.04 5.00
C PRO A 38 6.52 -4.42 5.40
N GLU A 39 6.21 -4.82 6.62
CA GLU A 39 6.60 -6.12 7.12
C GLU A 39 5.93 -7.24 6.35
N SER A 40 4.67 -7.06 6.02
CA SER A 40 3.95 -8.01 5.19
C SER A 40 2.70 -7.34 4.61
N ALA A 41 2.14 -7.95 3.56
CA ALA A 41 0.90 -7.45 2.97
C ALA A 41 -0.24 -7.45 3.98
N ASN A 42 -0.21 -8.36 4.96
CA ASN A 42 -1.27 -8.45 5.97
C ASN A 42 -1.32 -7.23 6.89
N HIS A 43 -0.28 -6.42 6.92
CA HIS A 43 -0.23 -5.21 7.73
C HIS A 43 -0.63 -3.97 6.95
N MET A 44 -1.19 -4.14 5.76
CA MET A 44 -1.49 -3.02 4.87
C MET A 44 -2.98 -2.90 4.61
N LEU A 45 -3.42 -1.67 4.37
CA LEU A 45 -4.73 -1.38 3.83
C LEU A 45 -4.53 -0.70 2.48
N VAL A 46 -5.05 -1.32 1.44
CA VAL A 46 -4.93 -0.81 0.07
C VAL A 46 -6.32 -0.67 -0.53
N SER A 47 -6.63 0.50 -1.04
CA SER A 47 -7.91 0.75 -1.73
C SER A 47 -7.64 1.05 -3.20
N LEU A 48 -8.30 0.32 -4.06
CA LEU A 48 -8.19 0.48 -5.51
C LEU A 48 -9.60 0.72 -6.07
N ASN A 49 -9.79 1.84 -6.74
CA ASN A 49 -11.09 2.23 -7.29
C ASN A 49 -12.20 2.23 -6.23
N GLY A 50 -11.86 2.62 -5.00
CA GLY A 50 -12.81 2.66 -3.90
C GLY A 50 -13.09 1.30 -3.25
N ILE A 51 -12.37 0.26 -3.64
CA ILE A 51 -12.57 -1.10 -3.14
C ILE A 51 -11.34 -1.53 -2.37
N LEU A 52 -11.54 -1.97 -1.12
CA LEU A 52 -10.46 -2.46 -0.28
C LEU A 52 -9.92 -3.78 -0.86
N GLN A 53 -8.61 -3.87 -1.00
CA GLN A 53 -7.95 -5.03 -1.58
C GLN A 53 -7.55 -6.03 -0.51
N LYS A 54 -7.68 -7.30 -0.81
CA LYS A 54 -7.36 -8.37 0.13
C LYS A 54 -5.87 -8.71 0.05
N PRO A 55 -5.13 -8.62 1.18
CA PRO A 55 -3.72 -8.97 1.18
C PRO A 55 -3.47 -10.41 0.76
N GLY A 56 -2.43 -10.62 -0.01
CA GLY A 56 -2.04 -11.95 -0.46
C GLY A 56 -2.80 -12.48 -1.65
N SER A 57 -4.07 -12.03 -1.82
CA SER A 57 -4.89 -12.45 -2.97
C SER A 57 -4.91 -11.38 -4.04
N SER A 58 -5.16 -10.13 -3.64
CA SER A 58 -5.28 -9.02 -4.59
C SER A 58 -3.96 -8.29 -4.80
N PHE A 59 -3.06 -8.39 -3.84
CA PHE A 59 -1.73 -7.81 -3.97
C PHE A 59 -0.73 -8.53 -3.07
N THR A 60 0.55 -8.41 -3.41
CA THR A 60 1.64 -8.96 -2.62
C THR A 60 2.70 -7.90 -2.42
N ILE A 61 3.57 -8.11 -1.43
CA ILE A 61 4.65 -7.20 -1.08
C ILE A 61 5.98 -7.91 -1.16
N SER A 62 6.96 -7.24 -1.76
CA SER A 62 8.35 -7.69 -1.74
C SER A 62 9.23 -6.45 -1.56
N GLY A 63 9.84 -6.30 -0.38
CA GLY A 63 10.60 -5.11 -0.04
C GLY A 63 9.69 -3.87 -0.10
N SER A 64 10.06 -2.91 -0.94
CA SER A 64 9.28 -1.68 -1.13
C SER A 64 8.31 -1.77 -2.30
N THR A 65 8.18 -2.93 -2.93
CA THR A 65 7.37 -3.09 -4.13
C THR A 65 6.06 -3.80 -3.80
N MET A 66 4.96 -3.16 -4.15
CA MET A 66 3.63 -3.76 -4.08
C MET A 66 3.22 -4.18 -5.49
N THR A 67 2.80 -5.43 -5.64
CA THR A 67 2.38 -5.95 -6.94
C THR A 67 0.95 -6.41 -6.86
N PHE A 68 0.09 -5.83 -7.70
CA PHE A 68 -1.30 -6.26 -7.81
C PHE A 68 -1.40 -7.58 -8.56
N ALA A 69 -2.48 -8.32 -8.33
CA ALA A 69 -2.70 -9.61 -8.97
C ALA A 69 -2.88 -9.49 -10.48
N SER A 70 -3.30 -8.32 -10.95
CA SER A 70 -3.47 -8.04 -12.37
C SER A 70 -2.88 -6.68 -12.70
N ASN A 71 -2.49 -6.48 -13.94
CA ASN A 71 -2.04 -5.17 -14.39
C ASN A 71 -3.17 -4.17 -14.26
N LEU A 72 -2.83 -2.96 -13.82
CA LEU A 72 -3.79 -1.87 -13.79
C LEU A 72 -3.86 -1.21 -15.16
N ALA A 73 -4.93 -0.48 -15.39
CA ALA A 73 -5.17 0.17 -16.67
C ALA A 73 -5.41 1.66 -16.45
N THR A 74 -5.25 2.43 -17.52
CA THR A 74 -5.57 3.85 -17.50
C THR A 74 -7.02 4.02 -17.03
N GLY A 75 -7.20 4.87 -16.02
CA GLY A 75 -8.51 5.09 -15.41
C GLY A 75 -8.67 4.41 -14.07
N ASP A 76 -7.84 3.42 -13.76
CA ASP A 76 -7.81 2.85 -12.42
C ASP A 76 -7.16 3.87 -11.46
N VAL A 77 -7.63 3.87 -10.22
CA VAL A 77 -7.13 4.80 -9.20
C VAL A 77 -6.73 4.03 -7.95
N ILE A 78 -5.49 4.18 -7.55
CA ILE A 78 -5.05 3.68 -6.24
C ILE A 78 -5.42 4.78 -5.25
N ASP A 79 -6.49 4.57 -4.50
CA ASP A 79 -7.05 5.62 -3.63
C ASP A 79 -6.11 5.93 -2.48
N PHE A 80 -5.65 4.89 -1.81
CA PHE A 80 -4.63 5.05 -0.77
C PHE A 80 -3.98 3.71 -0.47
N VAL A 81 -2.78 3.80 0.10
CA VAL A 81 -2.04 2.66 0.63
C VAL A 81 -1.59 3.04 2.02
N GLN A 82 -1.97 2.25 3.01
CA GLN A 82 -1.59 2.49 4.41
C GLN A 82 -0.84 1.28 4.94
N ILE A 83 0.23 1.54 5.62
CA ILE A 83 1.05 0.49 6.24
C ILE A 83 1.08 0.65 7.74
#